data_7917cc29c05bed54bb63f430b4fa9e30
#
_entry.id   7917cc29c05bed54bb63f430b4fa9e30
#
_cell.length_a   1.000
_cell.length_b   1.000
_cell.length_c   1.000
_cell.angle_alpha   90.00
_cell.angle_beta   90.00
_cell.angle_gamma   90.00
#
_symmetry.space_group_name_H-M   'P 1'
#
loop_
_entity.id
_entity.type
_entity.pdbx_description
1 polymer ?
#
loop_
_entity_poly.entity_id
_entity_poly.type
_entity_poly.pdbx_seq_one_letter_code
_entity_poly.pdbx_strand_id
1 'polypeptide(L)'
;DNIERYLNRIGKTVVLQTKKSLRKQKGSTKLAESIKYNIDKTKEGYTLQFLMDDYGTFLDKGVSGNKKRQQFTDYLGKTLTSPYKYTNKQPPPGILAKWISKKSIKGRDKKTGRFITNLSLAYIIGRKIKRDGIKSLSFFQKPLGRNLKLFSRELLNAFSEDIINEIATGTASIKTK
;
A
#
# COMPACT_ATOMS: atom_id res chain seq x y z
N ASP A 1 6.00 14.11 -24.67
CA ASP A 1 5.41 14.77 -23.50
C ASP A 1 6.28 14.49 -22.27
N ASN A 2 6.96 15.52 -21.76
CA ASN A 2 7.89 15.39 -20.63
C ASN A 2 7.15 15.02 -19.34
N ILE A 3 5.92 15.51 -19.17
CA ILE A 3 5.06 15.21 -18.00
C ILE A 3 4.74 13.71 -17.98
N GLU A 4 4.33 13.12 -19.09
CA GLU A 4 3.99 11.70 -19.16
C GLU A 4 5.20 10.83 -18.86
N ARG A 5 6.35 11.14 -19.45
CA ARG A 5 7.62 10.45 -19.17
C ARG A 5 8.00 10.54 -17.71
N TYR A 6 7.80 11.70 -17.12
CA TYR A 6 8.06 11.97 -15.72
C TYR A 6 7.12 11.15 -14.79
N LEU A 7 5.81 11.18 -15.06
CA LEU A 7 4.83 10.40 -14.29
C LEU A 7 5.08 8.88 -14.38
N ASN A 8 5.50 8.39 -15.55
CA ASN A 8 5.94 7.00 -15.73
C ASN A 8 7.12 6.67 -14.81
N ARG A 9 8.11 7.55 -14.71
CA ARG A 9 9.27 7.37 -13.82
C ARG A 9 8.84 7.31 -12.36
N ILE A 10 7.96 8.20 -11.91
CA ILE A 10 7.41 8.20 -10.55
C ILE A 10 6.63 6.91 -10.29
N GLY A 11 5.67 6.59 -11.13
CA GLY A 11 4.83 5.39 -10.99
C GLY A 11 5.66 4.13 -10.85
N LYS A 12 6.64 3.95 -11.75
CA LYS A 12 7.57 2.83 -11.71
C LYS A 12 8.39 2.78 -10.42
N THR A 13 8.92 3.92 -9.98
CA THR A 13 9.75 4.01 -8.76
C THR A 13 8.93 3.70 -7.51
N VAL A 14 7.74 4.28 -7.36
CA VAL A 14 6.84 4.03 -6.22
C VAL A 14 6.44 2.56 -6.18
N VAL A 15 6.04 1.96 -7.29
CA VAL A 15 5.66 0.54 -7.37
C VAL A 15 6.84 -0.36 -6.96
N LEU A 16 8.04 -0.13 -7.47
CA LEU A 16 9.23 -0.91 -7.13
C LEU A 16 9.56 -0.83 -5.64
N GLN A 17 9.55 0.38 -5.07
CA GLN A 17 9.84 0.59 -3.65
C GLN A 17 8.75 0.00 -2.75
N THR A 18 7.48 0.09 -3.15
CA THR A 18 6.35 -0.50 -2.45
C THR A 18 6.46 -2.02 -2.42
N LYS A 19 6.73 -2.66 -3.57
CA LYS A 19 6.98 -4.11 -3.66
C LYS A 19 8.16 -4.54 -2.79
N LYS A 20 9.26 -3.79 -2.82
CA LYS A 20 10.46 -4.04 -1.99
C LYS A 20 10.13 -3.94 -0.49
N SER A 21 9.39 -2.91 -0.08
CA SER A 21 8.96 -2.70 1.30
C SER A 21 8.08 -3.86 1.80
N LEU A 22 7.10 -4.27 0.98
CA LEU A 22 6.20 -5.37 1.33
C LEU A 22 6.94 -6.71 1.41
N ARG A 23 7.80 -7.02 0.43
CA ARG A 23 8.61 -8.24 0.42
C ARG A 23 9.55 -8.35 1.63
N LYS A 24 10.14 -7.24 2.05
CA LYS A 24 10.99 -7.19 3.26
C LYS A 24 10.22 -7.55 4.52
N GLN A 25 8.93 -7.17 4.61
CA GLN A 25 8.10 -7.37 5.81
C GLN A 25 7.32 -8.69 5.79
N LYS A 26 6.93 -9.20 4.64
CA LYS A 26 6.03 -10.36 4.47
C LYS A 26 6.57 -11.45 3.55
N GLY A 27 7.71 -11.24 2.91
CA GLY A 27 8.23 -12.10 1.85
C GLY A 27 7.52 -11.89 0.51
N SER A 28 7.76 -12.78 -0.46
CA SER A 28 7.04 -12.72 -1.74
C SER A 28 5.58 -13.10 -1.53
N THR A 29 4.66 -12.25 -1.97
CA THR A 29 3.21 -12.43 -1.82
C THR A 29 2.50 -12.07 -3.11
N LYS A 30 1.34 -12.68 -3.36
CA LYS A 30 0.44 -12.30 -4.47
C LYS A 30 0.13 -10.81 -4.45
N LEU A 31 -0.03 -10.21 -3.24
CA LEU A 31 -0.23 -8.77 -3.12
C LEU A 31 0.90 -7.96 -3.75
N ALA A 32 2.16 -8.35 -3.56
CA ALA A 32 3.28 -7.65 -4.18
C ALA A 32 3.25 -7.72 -5.71
N GLU A 33 2.71 -8.78 -6.27
CA GLU A 33 2.54 -8.96 -7.73
C GLU A 33 1.39 -8.12 -8.28
N SER A 34 0.30 -7.95 -7.48
CA SER A 34 -0.87 -7.15 -7.88
C SER A 34 -0.61 -5.64 -7.92
N ILE A 35 0.45 -5.15 -7.26
CA ILE A 35 0.75 -3.71 -7.22
C ILE A 35 1.20 -3.22 -8.58
N LYS A 36 0.43 -2.29 -9.14
CA LYS A 36 0.63 -1.69 -10.47
C LYS A 36 0.35 -0.19 -10.42
N TYR A 37 0.67 0.52 -11.48
CA TYR A 37 0.24 1.89 -11.70
C TYR A 37 -0.33 2.04 -13.11
N ASN A 38 -1.19 3.02 -13.29
CA ASN A 38 -1.75 3.45 -14.56
C ASN A 38 -1.67 4.96 -14.67
N ILE A 39 -1.52 5.48 -15.88
CA ILE A 39 -1.56 6.92 -16.18
C ILE A 39 -2.68 7.14 -17.19
N ASP A 40 -3.68 7.89 -16.76
CA ASP A 40 -4.80 8.29 -17.61
C ASP A 40 -4.58 9.74 -18.04
N LYS A 41 -4.58 9.97 -19.36
CA LYS A 41 -4.54 11.30 -19.97
C LYS A 41 -5.96 11.71 -20.33
N THR A 42 -6.41 12.81 -19.80
CA THR A 42 -7.71 13.43 -20.11
C THR A 42 -7.50 14.81 -20.71
N LYS A 43 -8.58 15.45 -21.15
CA LYS A 43 -8.55 16.83 -21.62
C LYS A 43 -8.14 17.83 -20.52
N GLU A 44 -8.34 17.45 -19.26
CA GLU A 44 -8.07 18.29 -18.07
C GLU A 44 -6.68 18.05 -17.47
N GLY A 45 -5.92 17.04 -17.96
CA GLY A 45 -4.59 16.72 -17.44
C GLY A 45 -4.30 15.24 -17.31
N TYR A 46 -3.40 14.90 -16.40
CA TYR A 46 -2.95 13.53 -16.14
C TYR A 46 -3.37 13.05 -14.76
N THR A 47 -3.78 11.80 -14.69
CA THR A 47 -4.06 11.11 -13.42
C THR A 47 -3.13 9.91 -13.29
N LEU A 48 -2.30 9.90 -12.24
CA LEU A 48 -1.48 8.74 -11.88
C LEU A 48 -2.21 7.93 -10.82
N GLN A 49 -2.61 6.70 -11.16
CA GLN A 49 -3.33 5.78 -10.28
C GLN A 49 -2.43 4.64 -9.84
N PHE A 50 -2.51 4.26 -8.57
CA PHE A 50 -1.88 3.05 -8.04
C PHE A 50 -2.95 2.02 -7.71
N LEU A 51 -2.76 0.81 -8.20
CA LEU A 51 -3.70 -0.30 -8.10
C LEU A 51 -3.05 -1.45 -7.31
N MET A 52 -3.83 -2.10 -6.47
CA MET A 52 -3.45 -3.31 -5.75
C MET A 52 -4.69 -4.09 -5.33
N ASP A 53 -4.52 -5.35 -4.94
CA ASP A 53 -5.62 -6.14 -4.36
C ASP A 53 -6.21 -5.44 -3.13
N ASP A 54 -7.53 -5.52 -2.96
CA ASP A 54 -8.30 -4.80 -1.92
C ASP A 54 -7.77 -4.99 -0.50
N TYR A 55 -7.29 -6.18 -0.17
CA TYR A 55 -6.74 -6.43 1.16
C TYR A 55 -5.42 -5.70 1.44
N GLY A 56 -4.77 -5.14 0.41
CA GLY A 56 -3.56 -4.34 0.55
C GLY A 56 -3.78 -3.10 1.42
N THR A 57 -4.94 -2.46 1.32
CA THR A 57 -5.29 -1.28 2.13
C THR A 57 -5.38 -1.61 3.62
N PHE A 58 -5.90 -2.79 3.97
CA PHE A 58 -5.95 -3.26 5.35
C PHE A 58 -4.57 -3.54 5.94
N LEU A 59 -3.65 -4.08 5.14
CA LEU A 59 -2.28 -4.30 5.56
C LEU A 59 -1.48 -2.98 5.64
N ASP A 60 -1.72 -2.06 4.72
CA ASP A 60 -1.02 -0.78 4.69
C ASP A 60 -1.42 0.11 5.87
N LYS A 61 -2.72 0.31 6.09
CA LYS A 61 -3.25 1.17 7.15
C LYS A 61 -3.50 0.44 8.48
N GLY A 62 -3.43 -0.89 8.47
CA GLY A 62 -3.80 -1.71 9.61
C GLY A 62 -5.30 -1.79 9.82
N VAL A 63 -5.72 -2.57 10.81
CA VAL A 63 -7.13 -2.70 11.23
C VAL A 63 -7.18 -2.61 12.75
N SER A 64 -7.92 -1.67 13.30
CA SER A 64 -8.09 -1.53 14.75
C SER A 64 -8.86 -2.72 15.33
N GLY A 65 -8.46 -3.15 16.51
CA GLY A 65 -9.24 -4.11 17.30
C GLY A 65 -10.37 -3.41 18.07
N ASN A 66 -11.16 -4.22 18.77
CA ASN A 66 -12.23 -3.66 19.61
C ASN A 66 -11.71 -3.03 20.90
N LYS A 67 -10.51 -3.45 21.38
CA LYS A 67 -9.86 -2.89 22.57
C LYS A 67 -8.62 -2.04 22.25
N LYS A 68 -7.97 -2.25 21.11
CA LYS A 68 -6.76 -1.54 20.74
C LYS A 68 -6.92 -0.85 19.39
N ARG A 69 -6.73 0.48 19.37
CA ARG A 69 -6.68 1.24 18.11
C ARG A 69 -5.33 1.04 17.43
N GLN A 70 -5.36 0.84 16.13
CA GLN A 70 -4.15 0.78 15.29
C GLN A 70 -3.96 2.13 14.61
N GLN A 71 -2.69 2.51 14.46
CA GLN A 71 -2.30 3.74 13.80
C GLN A 71 -1.39 3.43 12.60
N PHE A 72 -1.38 4.31 11.63
CA PHE A 72 -0.47 4.27 10.50
C PHE A 72 0.09 5.67 10.21
N THR A 73 1.22 5.71 9.55
CA THR A 73 1.78 6.97 9.06
C THR A 73 1.36 7.13 7.60
N ASP A 74 0.69 8.23 7.27
CA ASP A 74 0.27 8.54 5.89
C ASP A 74 1.46 9.03 5.05
N TYR A 75 1.20 9.29 3.76
CA TYR A 75 2.21 9.77 2.82
C TYR A 75 2.70 11.19 3.13
N LEU A 76 1.96 11.98 3.91
CA LEU A 76 2.38 13.31 4.39
C LEU A 76 3.23 13.24 5.66
N GLY A 77 3.39 12.04 6.25
CA GLY A 77 4.13 11.83 7.49
C GLY A 77 3.29 12.01 8.76
N LYS A 78 1.96 12.20 8.63
CA LYS A 78 1.05 12.31 9.77
C LYS A 78 0.70 10.93 10.31
N THR A 79 0.64 10.80 11.64
CA THR A 79 0.14 9.59 12.30
C THR A 79 -1.37 9.68 12.45
N LEU A 80 -2.08 8.77 11.79
CA LEU A 80 -3.54 8.70 11.76
C LEU A 80 -4.02 7.37 12.35
N THR A 81 -5.22 7.37 12.93
CA THR A 81 -5.88 6.13 13.34
C THR A 81 -6.40 5.39 12.11
N SER A 82 -6.24 4.07 12.07
CA SER A 82 -6.78 3.25 10.99
C SER A 82 -8.29 3.46 10.83
N PRO A 83 -8.78 3.67 9.59
CA PRO A 83 -10.20 3.78 9.32
C PRO A 83 -10.94 2.43 9.43
N TYR A 84 -10.19 1.32 9.48
CA TYR A 84 -10.71 -0.03 9.57
C TYR A 84 -10.74 -0.52 11.00
N LYS A 85 -11.82 -1.22 11.40
CA LYS A 85 -12.01 -1.73 12.77
C LYS A 85 -12.75 -3.05 12.79
N TYR A 86 -12.26 -3.99 13.61
CA TYR A 86 -13.05 -5.15 14.00
C TYR A 86 -14.18 -4.74 14.96
N THR A 87 -15.39 -5.21 14.66
CA THR A 87 -16.57 -4.99 15.50
C THR A 87 -16.96 -6.27 16.24
N ASN A 88 -18.01 -6.95 15.79
CA ASN A 88 -18.58 -8.11 16.48
C ASN A 88 -17.96 -9.43 16.02
N LYS A 89 -17.53 -9.53 14.76
CA LYS A 89 -17.01 -10.77 14.18
C LYS A 89 -15.49 -10.83 14.31
N GLN A 90 -14.96 -12.01 14.63
CA GLN A 90 -13.53 -12.32 14.52
C GLN A 90 -13.24 -12.94 13.16
N PRO A 91 -11.96 -12.99 12.73
CA PRO A 91 -11.57 -13.74 11.52
C PRO A 91 -12.05 -15.19 11.61
N PRO A 92 -12.58 -15.77 10.50
CA PRO A 92 -13.08 -17.13 10.49
C PRO A 92 -12.01 -18.15 10.91
N PRO A 93 -12.28 -19.00 11.94
CA PRO A 93 -11.29 -19.93 12.44
C PRO A 93 -10.81 -20.94 11.39
N GLY A 94 -11.68 -21.37 10.48
CA GLY A 94 -11.33 -22.31 9.42
C GLY A 94 -10.27 -21.73 8.43
N ILE A 95 -10.35 -20.45 8.10
CA ILE A 95 -9.36 -19.78 7.25
C ILE A 95 -8.03 -19.65 8.00
N LEU A 96 -8.08 -19.27 9.28
CA LEU A 96 -6.87 -19.18 10.11
C LEU A 96 -6.23 -20.56 10.32
N ALA A 97 -7.01 -21.63 10.51
CA ALA A 97 -6.49 -22.99 10.65
C ALA A 97 -5.74 -23.46 9.39
N LYS A 98 -6.27 -23.17 8.19
CA LYS A 98 -5.59 -23.42 6.92
C LYS A 98 -4.26 -22.65 6.82
N TRP A 99 -4.27 -21.38 7.22
CA TRP A 99 -3.06 -20.56 7.25
C TRP A 99 -2.02 -21.08 8.25
N ILE A 100 -2.44 -21.48 9.47
CA ILE A 100 -1.60 -22.08 10.51
C ILE A 100 -0.91 -23.34 9.97
N SER A 101 -1.69 -24.23 9.32
CA SER A 101 -1.18 -25.43 8.68
C SER A 101 -0.14 -25.13 7.61
N LYS A 102 -0.46 -24.21 6.68
CA LYS A 102 0.44 -23.80 5.59
C LYS A 102 1.75 -23.20 6.10
N LYS A 103 1.72 -22.50 7.24
CA LYS A 103 2.91 -21.88 7.87
C LYS A 103 3.60 -22.81 8.87
N SER A 104 3.10 -24.03 9.05
CA SER A 104 3.63 -25.00 10.03
C SER A 104 3.74 -24.44 11.46
N ILE A 105 2.81 -23.55 11.82
CA ILE A 105 2.77 -22.94 13.15
C ILE A 105 2.20 -23.96 14.13
N LYS A 106 2.94 -24.24 15.20
CA LYS A 106 2.51 -25.15 16.28
C LYS A 106 2.33 -24.37 17.57
N GLY A 107 1.14 -24.51 18.18
CA GLY A 107 0.85 -23.96 19.51
C GLY A 107 0.96 -25.04 20.60
N ARG A 108 1.39 -24.65 21.79
CA ARG A 108 1.40 -25.50 22.97
C ARG A 108 0.52 -24.89 24.06
N ASP A 109 -0.18 -25.75 24.80
CA ASP A 109 -0.87 -25.33 26.01
C ASP A 109 0.16 -24.99 27.09
N LYS A 110 -0.02 -23.83 27.75
CA LYS A 110 0.94 -23.35 28.75
C LYS A 110 0.98 -24.18 30.02
N LYS A 111 -0.14 -24.82 30.39
CA LYS A 111 -0.24 -25.59 31.61
C LYS A 111 0.26 -27.02 31.43
N THR A 112 -0.11 -27.67 30.34
CA THR A 112 0.17 -29.09 30.07
C THR A 112 1.38 -29.31 29.16
N GLY A 113 1.87 -28.26 28.47
CA GLY A 113 2.95 -28.38 27.49
C GLY A 113 2.56 -29.13 26.20
N ARG A 114 1.35 -29.66 26.10
CA ARG A 114 0.87 -30.46 24.96
C ARG A 114 0.57 -29.58 23.76
N PHE A 115 0.73 -30.14 22.56
CA PHE A 115 0.31 -29.47 21.33
C PHE A 115 -1.20 -29.33 21.27
N ILE A 116 -1.66 -28.15 20.89
CA ILE A 116 -3.07 -27.87 20.62
C ILE A 116 -3.35 -27.99 19.12
N THR A 117 -4.62 -28.30 18.78
CA THR A 117 -5.04 -28.43 17.38
C THR A 117 -4.94 -27.09 16.63
N ASN A 118 -4.77 -27.14 15.32
CA ASN A 118 -4.75 -25.93 14.49
C ASN A 118 -6.05 -25.13 14.62
N LEU A 119 -7.19 -25.79 14.79
CA LEU A 119 -8.48 -25.13 15.00
C LEU A 119 -8.53 -24.38 16.34
N SER A 120 -8.10 -25.02 17.43
CA SER A 120 -8.02 -24.37 18.74
C SER A 120 -7.07 -23.18 18.73
N LEU A 121 -5.91 -23.32 18.08
CA LEU A 121 -4.95 -22.21 17.90
C LEU A 121 -5.56 -21.08 17.05
N ALA A 122 -6.34 -21.41 16.01
CA ALA A 122 -7.04 -20.46 15.18
C ALA A 122 -8.06 -19.62 15.97
N TYR A 123 -8.79 -20.21 16.88
CA TYR A 123 -9.70 -19.49 17.78
C TYR A 123 -8.95 -18.51 18.70
N ILE A 124 -7.81 -18.93 19.26
CA ILE A 124 -6.98 -18.05 20.12
C ILE A 124 -6.45 -16.86 19.32
N ILE A 125 -5.91 -17.13 18.13
CA ILE A 125 -5.38 -16.09 17.24
C ILE A 125 -6.52 -15.16 16.78
N GLY A 126 -7.66 -15.70 16.37
CA GLY A 126 -8.83 -14.93 15.93
C GLY A 126 -9.35 -13.98 17.02
N ARG A 127 -9.43 -14.43 18.27
CA ARG A 127 -9.79 -13.58 19.42
C ARG A 127 -8.76 -12.47 19.65
N LYS A 128 -7.46 -12.78 19.54
CA LYS A 128 -6.40 -11.79 19.66
C LYS A 128 -6.48 -10.75 18.55
N ILE A 129 -6.70 -11.16 17.30
CA ILE A 129 -6.87 -10.25 16.17
C ILE A 129 -8.10 -9.34 16.37
N LYS A 130 -9.24 -9.91 16.79
CA LYS A 130 -10.44 -9.12 17.10
C LYS A 130 -10.19 -8.10 18.21
N ARG A 131 -9.43 -8.47 19.25
CA ARG A 131 -9.13 -7.61 20.40
C ARG A 131 -8.12 -6.51 20.05
N ASP A 132 -7.01 -6.88 19.45
CA ASP A 132 -5.84 -6.02 19.26
C ASP A 132 -5.76 -5.41 17.86
N GLY A 133 -6.47 -6.02 16.89
CA GLY A 133 -6.39 -5.63 15.49
C GLY A 133 -5.19 -6.17 14.74
N ILE A 134 -4.94 -5.62 13.56
CA ILE A 134 -3.79 -5.90 12.69
C ILE A 134 -2.95 -4.64 12.58
N LYS A 135 -1.67 -4.73 12.93
CA LYS A 135 -0.74 -3.60 12.87
C LYS A 135 -0.53 -3.15 11.42
N SER A 136 -0.50 -1.84 11.21
CA SER A 136 -0.13 -1.24 9.92
C SER A 136 1.31 -1.59 9.54
N LEU A 137 1.52 -1.87 8.25
CA LEU A 137 2.84 -2.04 7.65
C LEU A 137 3.33 -0.75 7.00
N SER A 138 2.43 0.17 6.63
CA SER A 138 2.70 1.41 5.89
C SER A 138 3.64 1.16 4.68
N PHE A 139 3.45 0.02 4.00
CA PHE A 139 4.34 -0.42 2.93
C PHE A 139 4.16 0.39 1.64
N PHE A 140 2.99 1.02 1.46
CA PHE A 140 2.68 1.92 0.35
C PHE A 140 2.83 3.39 0.75
N GLN A 141 2.27 3.80 1.90
CA GLN A 141 2.29 5.20 2.35
C GLN A 141 3.70 5.77 2.48
N LYS A 142 4.62 5.01 3.07
CA LYS A 142 6.01 5.47 3.28
C LYS A 142 6.80 5.64 1.97
N PRO A 143 6.81 4.70 1.03
CA PRO A 143 7.42 4.92 -0.29
C PRO A 143 6.77 6.06 -1.05
N LEU A 144 5.44 6.16 -1.06
CA LEU A 144 4.73 7.24 -1.73
C LEU A 144 5.16 8.60 -1.19
N GLY A 145 5.13 8.79 0.14
CA GLY A 145 5.48 10.07 0.76
C GLY A 145 6.93 10.49 0.51
N ARG A 146 7.87 9.54 0.55
CA ARG A 146 9.28 9.83 0.21
C ARG A 146 9.44 10.30 -1.23
N ASN A 147 8.78 9.64 -2.16
CA ASN A 147 8.88 9.97 -3.57
C ASN A 147 8.18 11.30 -3.89
N LEU A 148 7.01 11.58 -3.33
CA LEU A 148 6.32 12.85 -3.54
C LEU A 148 7.17 14.06 -3.12
N LYS A 149 7.90 13.96 -2.01
CA LYS A 149 8.82 15.04 -1.57
C LYS A 149 9.97 15.27 -2.54
N LEU A 150 10.50 14.20 -3.13
CA LEU A 150 11.61 14.30 -4.09
C LEU A 150 11.15 14.81 -5.46
N PHE A 151 9.99 14.35 -5.89
CA PHE A 151 9.51 14.55 -7.24
C PHE A 151 8.71 15.85 -7.49
N SER A 152 8.24 16.53 -6.45
CA SER A 152 7.45 17.75 -6.62
C SER A 152 8.18 18.84 -7.41
N ARG A 153 9.47 19.07 -7.13
CA ARG A 153 10.30 20.03 -7.86
C ARG A 153 10.54 19.63 -9.32
N GLU A 154 10.82 18.36 -9.55
CA GLU A 154 11.08 17.85 -10.90
C GLU A 154 9.82 17.86 -11.76
N LEU A 155 8.64 17.66 -11.17
CA LEU A 155 7.36 17.78 -11.88
C LEU A 155 7.11 19.21 -12.35
N LEU A 156 7.39 20.21 -11.51
CA LEU A 156 7.28 21.62 -11.90
C LEU A 156 8.22 21.97 -13.04
N ASN A 157 9.45 21.47 -13.04
CA ASN A 157 10.40 21.67 -14.14
C ASN A 157 9.89 21.04 -15.43
N ALA A 158 9.42 19.78 -15.40
CA ALA A 158 8.89 19.10 -16.57
C ALA A 158 7.66 19.83 -17.17
N PHE A 159 6.79 20.35 -16.30
CA PHE A 159 5.64 21.14 -16.71
C PHE A 159 6.07 22.46 -17.38
N SER A 160 7.05 23.15 -16.79
CA SER A 160 7.60 24.40 -17.37
C SER A 160 8.24 24.16 -18.73
N GLU A 161 9.00 23.07 -18.89
CA GLU A 161 9.63 22.71 -20.18
C GLU A 161 8.58 22.41 -21.27
N ASP A 162 7.49 21.71 -20.92
CA ASP A 162 6.42 21.41 -21.89
C ASP A 162 5.72 22.71 -22.34
N ILE A 163 5.44 23.67 -21.44
CA ILE A 163 4.86 24.96 -21.77
C ILE A 163 5.81 25.78 -22.69
N ILE A 164 7.09 25.83 -22.35
CA ILE A 164 8.08 26.56 -23.15
C ILE A 164 8.15 25.99 -24.57
N ASN A 165 8.15 24.66 -24.71
CA ASN A 165 8.18 23.99 -26.00
C ASN A 165 6.91 24.26 -26.82
N GLU A 166 5.74 24.28 -26.20
CA GLU A 166 4.47 24.59 -26.86
C GLU A 166 4.44 26.03 -27.35
N ILE A 167 4.92 26.99 -26.56
CA ILE A 167 5.04 28.40 -26.95
C ILE A 167 6.05 28.56 -28.10
N ALA A 168 7.21 27.90 -28.03
CA ALA A 168 8.24 27.96 -29.06
C ALA A 168 7.75 27.42 -30.42
N THR A 169 7.03 26.29 -30.41
CA THR A 169 6.45 25.69 -31.62
C THR A 169 5.29 26.53 -32.17
N GLY A 170 4.43 27.07 -31.29
CA GLY A 170 3.35 28.00 -31.68
C GLY A 170 3.86 29.27 -32.33
N THR A 171 4.92 29.87 -31.80
CA THR A 171 5.55 31.07 -32.38
C THR A 171 6.26 30.78 -33.70
N ALA A 172 6.82 29.58 -33.89
CA ALA A 172 7.40 29.16 -35.18
C ALA A 172 6.34 29.07 -36.28
N SER A 173 5.14 28.60 -35.96
CA SER A 173 4.00 28.49 -36.89
C SER A 173 3.46 29.86 -37.35
N ILE A 174 3.61 30.89 -36.55
CA ILE A 174 3.16 32.28 -36.88
C ILE A 174 4.13 32.98 -37.84
N LYS A 175 5.41 32.61 -37.81
CA LYS A 175 6.44 33.25 -38.68
C LYS A 175 6.49 32.71 -40.12
N THR A 176 5.74 31.67 -40.44
CA THR A 176 5.73 31.02 -41.77
C THR A 176 4.48 31.31 -42.60
N LYS A 177 3.71 32.37 -42.30
CA LYS A 177 2.60 32.87 -43.14
C LYS A 177 2.89 34.21 -43.74
#